data_0d7bf9243c015abf83f456ea543ffcb3
#
_entry.id   0d7bf9243c015abf83f456ea543ffcb3
#
_cell.length_a   1.000
_cell.length_b   1.000
_cell.length_c   1.000
_cell.angle_alpha   90.00
_cell.angle_beta   90.00
_cell.angle_gamma   90.00
#
_symmetry.space_group_name_H-M   'P 1'
#
loop_
_entity.id
_entity.type
_entity.pdbx_description
1 polymer ?
#
loop_
_entity_poly.entity_id
_entity_poly.type
_entity_poly.pdbx_seq_one_letter_code
_entity_poly.pdbx_strand_id
1 'polypeptide(L)'
;MVWARSRDGVIGADGALPWHLPEDLRLFRALTLGSTVVMGRRTWESLPPRFRPLPGRRNVVLSSSLDPAEAGVDVARSVEDVLTCGDDVWVIGGGAVYAAFLPHAAEVVVTEVDARPAGDTVAPELGPEWRPGHRLPRAGWAESSGGLRFRVSLWQRPGAAPGPVPAVLAEQHATWAAAGRPGGGDGPGR
;
A
#
# COMPACT_ATOMS: atom_id res chain seq x y z
N MET A 1 2.68 -5.44 -5.24
CA MET A 1 2.41 -5.36 -3.78
C MET A 1 2.43 -3.90 -3.34
N VAL A 2 1.74 -3.54 -2.26
CA VAL A 2 1.73 -2.17 -1.71
C VAL A 2 1.63 -2.19 -0.19
N TRP A 3 2.47 -1.38 0.47
CA TRP A 3 2.38 -1.14 1.91
C TRP A 3 2.93 0.24 2.30
N ALA A 4 2.45 0.74 3.45
CA ALA A 4 3.09 1.84 4.16
C ALA A 4 3.83 1.28 5.38
N ARG A 5 5.02 1.81 5.68
CA ARG A 5 5.82 1.41 6.84
C ARG A 5 6.47 2.62 7.52
N SER A 6 6.71 2.49 8.81
CA SER A 6 7.56 3.43 9.54
C SER A 6 9.04 3.28 9.17
N ARG A 7 9.90 4.14 9.70
CA ARG A 7 11.35 4.02 9.56
C ARG A 7 11.90 2.69 10.08
N ASP A 8 11.25 2.12 11.08
CA ASP A 8 11.63 0.85 11.71
C ASP A 8 10.89 -0.36 11.11
N GLY A 9 10.20 -0.16 9.97
CA GLY A 9 9.51 -1.24 9.26
C GLY A 9 8.12 -1.59 9.78
N VAL A 10 7.62 -0.91 10.83
CA VAL A 10 6.29 -1.17 11.39
C VAL A 10 5.21 -0.85 10.36
N ILE A 11 4.25 -1.76 10.19
CA ILE A 11 3.08 -1.65 9.30
C ILE A 11 1.76 -1.79 10.03
N GLY A 12 1.78 -2.09 11.33
CA GLY A 12 0.58 -2.27 12.14
C GLY A 12 0.87 -2.29 13.63
N ALA A 13 -0.13 -1.87 14.40
CA ALA A 13 -0.19 -1.94 15.85
C ALA A 13 -1.64 -2.22 16.24
N ASP A 14 -1.88 -3.25 17.04
CA ASP A 14 -3.20 -3.62 17.57
C ASP A 14 -4.30 -3.72 16.47
N GLY A 15 -3.94 -4.25 15.30
CA GLY A 15 -4.86 -4.43 14.17
C GLY A 15 -5.16 -3.14 13.38
N ALA A 16 -4.46 -2.04 13.60
CA ALA A 16 -4.63 -0.78 12.89
C ALA A 16 -3.31 -0.23 12.36
N LEU A 17 -3.37 0.73 11.43
CA LEU A 17 -2.21 1.53 11.05
C LEU A 17 -1.92 2.54 12.17
N PRO A 18 -0.66 2.64 12.67
CA PRO A 18 -0.32 3.54 13.77
C PRO A 18 -0.16 5.02 13.35
N TRP A 19 -0.70 5.39 12.20
CA TRP A 19 -0.76 6.76 11.65
C TRP A 19 -1.99 6.97 10.79
N HIS A 20 -2.27 8.24 10.55
CA HIS A 20 -3.26 8.65 9.57
C HIS A 20 -2.57 9.44 8.45
N LEU A 21 -2.57 8.90 7.23
CA LEU A 21 -1.91 9.47 6.06
C LEU A 21 -2.88 9.45 4.86
N PRO A 22 -3.69 10.52 4.70
CA PRO A 22 -4.70 10.57 3.64
C PRO A 22 -4.14 10.44 2.23
N GLU A 23 -2.92 10.91 2.01
CA GLU A 23 -2.21 10.83 0.73
C GLU A 23 -1.93 9.37 0.36
N ASP A 24 -1.51 8.55 1.32
CA ASP A 24 -1.29 7.12 1.13
C ASP A 24 -2.59 6.36 0.86
N LEU A 25 -3.66 6.70 1.56
CA LEU A 25 -4.98 6.10 1.32
C LEU A 25 -5.50 6.39 -0.10
N ARG A 26 -5.26 7.62 -0.61
CA ARG A 26 -5.60 7.97 -2.01
C ARG A 26 -4.74 7.21 -3.00
N LEU A 27 -3.42 7.14 -2.76
CA LEU A 27 -2.49 6.35 -3.57
C LEU A 27 -2.88 4.87 -3.59
N PHE A 28 -3.11 4.28 -2.43
CA PHE A 28 -3.57 2.90 -2.30
C PHE A 28 -4.83 2.63 -3.14
N ARG A 29 -5.81 3.52 -3.05
CA ARG A 29 -7.02 3.41 -3.88
C ARG A 29 -6.70 3.51 -5.37
N ALA A 30 -5.90 4.47 -5.79
CA ALA A 30 -5.54 4.67 -7.20
C ALA A 30 -4.80 3.46 -7.79
N LEU A 31 -3.91 2.83 -7.02
CA LEU A 31 -3.17 1.64 -7.44
C LEU A 31 -4.05 0.39 -7.54
N THR A 32 -5.04 0.25 -6.67
CA THR A 32 -5.78 -1.01 -6.50
C THR A 32 -7.18 -1.02 -7.11
N LEU A 33 -7.73 0.15 -7.48
CA LEU A 33 -9.08 0.25 -8.01
C LEU A 33 -9.21 -0.52 -9.33
N GLY A 34 -10.26 -1.33 -9.46
CA GLY A 34 -10.51 -2.18 -10.62
C GLY A 34 -9.72 -3.49 -10.64
N SER A 35 -8.83 -3.71 -9.67
CA SER A 35 -7.97 -4.90 -9.61
C SER A 35 -8.46 -5.91 -8.57
N THR A 36 -7.86 -7.10 -8.59
CA THR A 36 -7.97 -8.08 -7.50
C THR A 36 -7.01 -7.70 -6.37
N VAL A 37 -7.52 -7.63 -5.14
CA VAL A 37 -6.72 -7.38 -3.93
C VAL A 37 -6.69 -8.63 -3.05
N VAL A 38 -5.50 -8.97 -2.57
CA VAL A 38 -5.27 -10.16 -1.71
C VAL A 38 -4.80 -9.70 -0.34
N MET A 39 -5.44 -10.21 0.69
CA MET A 39 -5.12 -9.88 2.08
C MET A 39 -5.28 -11.10 2.99
N GLY A 40 -4.63 -11.08 4.13
CA GLY A 40 -4.84 -12.08 5.18
C GLY A 40 -6.10 -11.80 5.99
N ARG A 41 -6.59 -12.83 6.72
CA ARG A 41 -7.78 -12.75 7.54
C ARG A 41 -7.75 -11.58 8.53
N ARG A 42 -6.63 -11.36 9.26
CA ARG A 42 -6.52 -10.24 10.21
C ARG A 42 -6.66 -8.88 9.53
N THR A 43 -6.09 -8.71 8.35
CA THR A 43 -6.25 -7.49 7.56
C THR A 43 -7.70 -7.29 7.12
N TRP A 44 -8.36 -8.36 6.67
CA TRP A 44 -9.79 -8.34 6.34
C TRP A 44 -10.65 -7.92 7.53
N GLU A 45 -10.42 -8.51 8.70
CA GLU A 45 -11.16 -8.22 9.92
C GLU A 45 -10.91 -6.80 10.44
N SER A 46 -9.73 -6.22 10.18
CA SER A 46 -9.37 -4.84 10.55
C SER A 46 -10.00 -3.78 9.67
N LEU A 47 -10.52 -4.13 8.48
CA LEU A 47 -11.18 -3.17 7.61
C LEU A 47 -12.47 -2.66 8.27
N PRO A 48 -12.69 -1.33 8.26
CA PRO A 48 -13.96 -0.77 8.70
C PRO A 48 -15.14 -1.40 7.96
N PRO A 49 -16.29 -1.69 8.60
CA PRO A 49 -17.44 -2.38 7.97
C PRO A 49 -17.88 -1.75 6.63
N ARG A 50 -17.83 -0.42 6.51
CA ARG A 50 -18.18 0.31 5.27
C ARG A 50 -17.19 0.08 4.11
N PHE A 51 -16.01 -0.48 4.37
CA PHE A 51 -14.97 -0.81 3.39
C PHE A 51 -14.67 -2.31 3.33
N ARG A 52 -15.57 -3.13 3.82
CA ARG A 52 -15.45 -4.59 3.85
C ARG A 52 -16.66 -5.22 3.17
N PRO A 53 -16.54 -5.63 1.86
CA PRO A 53 -15.33 -5.64 1.02
C PRO A 53 -14.89 -4.25 0.55
N LEU A 54 -13.61 -4.11 0.14
CA LEU A 54 -13.09 -2.89 -0.46
C LEU A 54 -13.82 -2.61 -1.78
N PRO A 55 -14.55 -1.49 -1.92
CA PRO A 55 -15.41 -1.26 -3.09
C PRO A 55 -14.62 -1.06 -4.37
N GLY A 56 -15.19 -1.57 -5.49
CA GLY A 56 -14.60 -1.47 -6.84
C GLY A 56 -13.36 -2.35 -7.04
N ARG A 57 -13.18 -3.39 -6.22
CA ARG A 57 -12.08 -4.36 -6.27
C ARG A 57 -12.62 -5.76 -6.01
N ARG A 58 -12.04 -6.76 -6.65
CA ARG A 58 -12.26 -8.14 -6.25
C ARG A 58 -11.43 -8.41 -4.99
N ASN A 59 -12.09 -8.80 -3.89
CA ASN A 59 -11.41 -9.05 -2.63
C ASN A 59 -11.20 -10.54 -2.45
N VAL A 60 -9.95 -10.94 -2.19
CA VAL A 60 -9.57 -12.33 -1.90
C VAL A 60 -8.90 -12.36 -0.52
N VAL A 61 -9.40 -13.21 0.35
CA VAL A 61 -8.82 -13.41 1.68
C VAL A 61 -8.04 -14.71 1.73
N LEU A 62 -6.74 -14.63 1.96
CA LEU A 62 -5.89 -15.80 2.20
C LEU A 62 -6.10 -16.27 3.63
N SER A 63 -6.75 -17.43 3.80
CA SER A 63 -7.06 -18.00 5.11
C SER A 63 -7.36 -19.50 5.03
N SER A 64 -6.77 -20.27 5.93
CA SER A 64 -7.06 -21.71 6.06
C SER A 64 -8.39 -22.01 6.75
N SER A 65 -8.96 -21.06 7.50
CA SER A 65 -10.09 -21.31 8.40
C SER A 65 -11.31 -20.41 8.18
N LEU A 66 -11.21 -19.34 7.36
CA LEU A 66 -12.33 -18.46 7.08
C LEU A 66 -13.36 -19.21 6.21
N ASP A 67 -14.64 -19.14 6.59
CA ASP A 67 -15.72 -19.66 5.74
C ASP A 67 -16.10 -18.60 4.70
N PRO A 68 -16.02 -18.93 3.39
CA PRO A 68 -16.42 -18.00 2.33
C PRO A 68 -17.88 -17.55 2.43
N ALA A 69 -18.76 -18.45 2.86
CA ALA A 69 -20.20 -18.16 2.98
C ALA A 69 -20.48 -17.14 4.09
N GLU A 70 -19.75 -17.23 5.20
CA GLU A 70 -19.87 -16.26 6.30
C GLU A 70 -19.21 -14.91 5.96
N ALA A 71 -18.10 -14.95 5.23
CA ALA A 71 -17.35 -13.75 4.91
C ALA A 71 -17.94 -12.92 3.75
N GLY A 72 -18.72 -13.57 2.87
CA GLY A 72 -19.26 -12.93 1.66
C GLY A 72 -18.14 -12.40 0.71
N VAL A 73 -17.01 -13.12 0.66
CA VAL A 73 -15.80 -12.75 -0.07
C VAL A 73 -15.10 -13.98 -0.61
N ASP A 74 -14.31 -13.85 -1.67
CA ASP A 74 -13.49 -14.95 -2.17
C ASP A 74 -12.42 -15.35 -1.13
N VAL A 75 -12.26 -16.64 -0.91
CA VAL A 75 -11.24 -17.17 0.01
C VAL A 75 -10.29 -18.08 -0.75
N ALA A 76 -9.00 -17.77 -0.69
CA ALA A 76 -7.91 -18.63 -1.13
C ALA A 76 -7.32 -19.39 0.06
N ARG A 77 -6.93 -20.63 -0.15
CA ARG A 77 -6.34 -21.49 0.89
C ARG A 77 -4.82 -21.49 0.87
N SER A 78 -4.24 -21.16 -0.28
CA SER A 78 -2.80 -21.11 -0.52
C SER A 78 -2.39 -19.92 -1.40
N VAL A 79 -1.08 -19.65 -1.48
CA VAL A 79 -0.51 -18.68 -2.42
C VAL A 79 -0.76 -19.14 -3.86
N GLU A 80 -0.63 -20.44 -4.12
CA GLU A 80 -0.84 -21.07 -5.41
C GLU A 80 -2.25 -20.85 -5.94
N ASP A 81 -3.27 -20.92 -5.06
CA ASP A 81 -4.66 -20.65 -5.44
C ASP A 81 -4.81 -19.24 -6.02
N VAL A 82 -4.09 -18.26 -5.46
CA VAL A 82 -4.11 -16.88 -5.94
C VAL A 82 -3.36 -16.75 -7.25
N LEU A 83 -2.16 -17.33 -7.35
CA LEU A 83 -1.29 -17.22 -8.53
C LEU A 83 -1.89 -17.89 -9.78
N THR A 84 -2.72 -18.92 -9.60
CA THR A 84 -3.39 -19.62 -10.70
C THR A 84 -4.61 -18.88 -11.26
N CYS A 85 -5.08 -17.82 -10.59
CA CYS A 85 -6.21 -17.02 -11.10
C CYS A 85 -5.89 -16.20 -12.35
N GLY A 86 -4.62 -16.09 -12.75
CA GLY A 86 -4.19 -15.46 -14.00
C GLY A 86 -4.31 -13.94 -14.08
N ASP A 87 -4.82 -13.30 -13.05
CA ASP A 87 -5.01 -11.85 -12.98
C ASP A 87 -3.81 -11.16 -12.31
N ASP A 88 -3.57 -9.91 -12.69
CA ASP A 88 -2.69 -9.04 -11.92
C ASP A 88 -3.32 -8.76 -10.55
N VAL A 89 -2.62 -9.17 -9.48
CA VAL A 89 -3.11 -9.05 -8.12
C VAL A 89 -2.31 -8.04 -7.30
N TRP A 90 -2.99 -7.29 -6.46
CA TRP A 90 -2.39 -6.43 -5.46
C TRP A 90 -2.41 -7.10 -4.09
N VAL A 91 -1.26 -7.52 -3.59
CA VAL A 91 -1.14 -8.00 -2.20
C VAL A 91 -1.09 -6.79 -1.27
N ILE A 92 -2.04 -6.74 -0.32
CA ILE A 92 -2.27 -5.57 0.53
C ILE A 92 -2.11 -5.85 2.04
N GLY A 93 -1.62 -7.03 2.38
CA GLY A 93 -1.19 -7.32 3.74
C GLY A 93 -1.90 -8.49 4.44
N GLY A 94 -1.58 -8.76 5.70
CA GLY A 94 -0.53 -8.18 6.54
C GLY A 94 0.84 -8.82 6.37
N GLY A 95 1.72 -8.65 7.37
CA GLY A 95 3.12 -9.03 7.29
C GLY A 95 3.40 -10.45 6.82
N ALA A 96 2.71 -11.45 7.35
CA ALA A 96 2.86 -12.84 6.93
C ALA A 96 2.44 -13.05 5.45
N VAL A 97 1.40 -12.36 4.98
CA VAL A 97 0.94 -12.46 3.60
C VAL A 97 1.94 -11.76 2.67
N TYR A 98 2.46 -10.60 3.06
CA TYR A 98 3.55 -9.96 2.31
C TYR A 98 4.76 -10.88 2.18
N ALA A 99 5.20 -11.50 3.27
CA ALA A 99 6.33 -12.42 3.24
C ALA A 99 6.09 -13.63 2.31
N ALA A 100 4.89 -14.20 2.34
CA ALA A 100 4.51 -15.34 1.50
C ALA A 100 4.48 -14.99 0.00
N PHE A 101 4.02 -13.80 -0.37
CA PHE A 101 3.94 -13.36 -1.76
C PHE A 101 5.19 -12.67 -2.30
N LEU A 102 6.11 -12.23 -1.43
CA LEU A 102 7.30 -11.50 -1.85
C LEU A 102 8.15 -12.25 -2.90
N PRO A 103 8.33 -13.59 -2.83
CA PRO A 103 9.05 -14.35 -3.87
C PRO A 103 8.41 -14.27 -5.26
N HIS A 104 7.12 -14.03 -5.34
CA HIS A 104 6.32 -14.01 -6.58
C HIS A 104 6.05 -12.60 -7.10
N ALA A 105 6.38 -11.58 -6.33
CA ALA A 105 6.09 -10.20 -6.70
C ALA A 105 7.11 -9.65 -7.70
N ALA A 106 6.62 -8.94 -8.71
CA ALA A 106 7.44 -8.18 -9.67
C ALA A 106 7.74 -6.77 -9.18
N GLU A 107 6.78 -6.15 -8.50
CA GLU A 107 6.82 -4.76 -8.06
C GLU A 107 6.30 -4.60 -6.63
N VAL A 108 6.93 -3.68 -5.89
CA VAL A 108 6.50 -3.27 -4.55
C VAL A 108 6.46 -1.76 -4.46
N VAL A 109 5.30 -1.20 -4.15
CA VAL A 109 5.14 0.20 -3.81
C VAL A 109 5.24 0.35 -2.30
N VAL A 110 6.22 1.11 -1.83
CA VAL A 110 6.49 1.34 -0.42
C VAL A 110 6.29 2.81 -0.09
N THR A 111 5.32 3.10 0.75
CA THR A 111 5.21 4.39 1.42
C THR A 111 5.98 4.33 2.73
N GLU A 112 7.06 5.10 2.84
CA GLU A 112 7.82 5.24 4.08
C GLU A 112 7.36 6.48 4.83
N VAL A 113 6.92 6.29 6.06
CA VAL A 113 6.47 7.37 6.96
C VAL A 113 7.60 7.73 7.91
N ASP A 114 7.90 9.03 8.04
CA ASP A 114 8.92 9.55 8.94
C ASP A 114 8.43 9.54 10.41
N ALA A 115 8.18 8.34 10.90
CA ALA A 115 7.71 8.08 12.24
C ALA A 115 8.36 6.81 12.81
N ARG A 116 8.32 6.66 14.13
CA ARG A 116 8.81 5.48 14.86
C ARG A 116 7.80 5.05 15.92
N PRO A 117 6.57 4.66 15.52
CA PRO A 117 5.57 4.17 16.45
C PRO A 117 5.99 2.80 17.00
N ALA A 118 5.53 2.47 18.19
CA ALA A 118 5.48 1.08 18.61
C ALA A 118 4.50 0.31 17.71
N GLY A 119 4.79 -0.96 17.45
CA GLY A 119 3.90 -1.83 16.66
C GLY A 119 4.29 -3.29 16.81
N ASP A 120 3.37 -4.15 16.42
CA ASP A 120 3.47 -5.61 16.53
C ASP A 120 3.68 -6.31 15.20
N THR A 121 3.52 -5.58 14.10
CA THR A 121 3.61 -6.13 12.75
C THR A 121 4.58 -5.30 11.91
N VAL A 122 5.49 -5.97 11.21
CA VAL A 122 6.49 -5.35 10.34
C VAL A 122 6.36 -5.84 8.91
N ALA A 123 6.78 -4.99 7.96
CA ALA A 123 6.94 -5.39 6.56
C ALA A 123 8.17 -6.32 6.39
N PRO A 124 8.15 -7.25 5.43
CA PRO A 124 9.35 -7.97 5.08
C PRO A 124 10.42 -7.03 4.50
N GLU A 125 11.68 -7.36 4.73
CA GLU A 125 12.77 -6.64 4.11
C GLU A 125 12.88 -6.98 2.61
N LEU A 126 13.18 -5.95 1.81
CA LEU A 126 13.48 -6.11 0.40
C LEU A 126 14.97 -6.43 0.26
N GLY A 127 15.28 -7.65 -0.16
CA GLY A 127 16.63 -8.13 -0.34
C GLY A 127 17.37 -7.48 -1.52
N PRO A 128 18.62 -7.90 -1.77
CA PRO A 128 19.48 -7.31 -2.80
C PRO A 128 18.99 -7.54 -4.25
N GLU A 129 18.03 -8.43 -4.44
CA GLU A 129 17.36 -8.67 -5.74
C GLU A 129 16.41 -7.54 -6.14
N TRP A 130 16.04 -6.67 -5.19
CA TRP A 130 15.17 -5.53 -5.47
C TRP A 130 15.95 -4.29 -5.86
N ARG A 131 15.48 -3.57 -6.86
CA ARG A 131 16.06 -2.30 -7.31
C ARG A 131 15.11 -1.16 -7.05
N PRO A 132 15.59 -0.05 -6.44
CA PRO A 132 14.77 1.15 -6.32
C PRO A 132 14.58 1.76 -7.72
N GLY A 133 13.32 1.95 -8.08
CA GLY A 133 12.89 2.65 -9.29
C GLY A 133 12.46 4.08 -9.00
N HIS A 134 11.21 4.41 -9.33
CA HIS A 134 10.63 5.71 -9.06
C HIS A 134 10.56 6.02 -7.56
N ARG A 135 10.95 7.24 -7.19
CA ARG A 135 10.82 7.75 -5.83
C ARG A 135 10.20 9.14 -5.84
N LEU A 136 9.25 9.35 -4.95
CA LEU A 136 8.52 10.62 -4.81
C LEU A 136 8.43 11.04 -3.33
N PRO A 137 8.85 12.27 -3.01
CA PRO A 137 9.57 13.19 -3.90
C PRO A 137 10.93 12.62 -4.28
N ARG A 138 11.53 13.12 -5.36
CA ARG A 138 12.87 12.65 -5.82
C ARG A 138 13.95 12.81 -4.76
N ALA A 139 13.84 13.85 -3.93
CA ALA A 139 14.72 14.10 -2.80
C ALA A 139 13.89 14.51 -1.57
N GLY A 140 14.39 14.17 -0.38
CA GLY A 140 13.75 14.53 0.87
C GLY A 140 12.44 13.77 1.14
N TRP A 141 11.49 14.48 1.74
CA TRP A 141 10.19 13.99 2.20
C TRP A 141 9.09 14.93 1.72
N ALA A 142 7.93 14.39 1.38
CA ALA A 142 6.70 15.16 1.26
C ALA A 142 6.09 15.36 2.66
N GLU A 143 5.32 16.42 2.82
CA GLU A 143 4.55 16.67 4.02
C GLU A 143 3.08 16.38 3.76
N SER A 144 2.46 15.59 4.63
CA SER A 144 1.05 15.29 4.61
C SER A 144 0.24 16.44 5.16
N SER A 145 -1.02 16.53 4.76
CA SER A 145 -2.01 17.44 5.36
C SER A 145 -2.17 17.25 6.88
N GLY A 146 -1.77 16.09 7.41
CA GLY A 146 -1.73 15.79 8.85
C GLY A 146 -0.40 16.10 9.52
N GLY A 147 0.57 16.75 8.83
CA GLY A 147 1.88 17.11 9.37
C GLY A 147 2.90 15.96 9.41
N LEU A 148 2.54 14.76 8.99
CA LEU A 148 3.49 13.65 8.86
C LEU A 148 4.31 13.80 7.59
N ARG A 149 5.60 13.50 7.68
CA ARG A 149 6.45 13.42 6.50
C ARG A 149 6.47 12.01 5.94
N PHE A 150 6.42 11.89 4.63
CA PHE A 150 6.42 10.60 3.95
C PHE A 150 7.15 10.67 2.61
N ARG A 151 7.47 9.50 2.09
CA ARG A 151 7.97 9.34 0.72
C ARG A 151 7.48 8.01 0.16
N VAL A 152 7.29 7.94 -1.16
CA VAL A 152 6.87 6.73 -1.85
C VAL A 152 7.99 6.26 -2.76
N SER A 153 8.25 4.97 -2.79
CA SER A 153 9.23 4.35 -3.67
C SER A 153 8.64 3.13 -4.35
N LEU A 154 8.86 3.03 -5.66
CA LEU A 154 8.61 1.81 -6.41
C LEU A 154 9.88 0.96 -6.38
N TRP A 155 9.77 -0.29 -5.98
CA TRP A 155 10.82 -1.29 -6.04
C TRP A 155 10.45 -2.35 -7.07
N GLN A 156 11.41 -2.76 -7.88
CA GLN A 156 11.20 -3.70 -8.97
C GLN A 156 12.26 -4.78 -8.96
N ARG A 157 11.89 -5.98 -9.41
CA ARG A 157 12.87 -7.02 -9.74
C ARG A 157 13.45 -6.77 -11.11
N PRO A 158 14.73 -7.13 -11.36
CA PRO A 158 15.30 -7.09 -12.70
C PRO A 158 14.47 -7.93 -13.67
N GLY A 159 14.13 -7.35 -14.82
CA GLY A 159 13.32 -8.01 -15.84
C GLY A 159 11.80 -7.90 -15.65
N ALA A 160 11.33 -7.23 -14.60
CA ALA A 160 9.91 -6.89 -14.48
C ALA A 160 9.45 -6.04 -15.67
N ALA A 161 8.31 -6.41 -16.26
CA ALA A 161 7.70 -5.60 -17.32
C ALA A 161 7.28 -4.24 -16.75
N PRO A 162 7.40 -3.15 -17.53
CA PRO A 162 6.88 -1.86 -17.09
C PRO A 162 5.37 -1.92 -16.86
N GLY A 163 4.95 -1.64 -15.63
CA GLY A 163 3.54 -1.58 -15.25
C GLY A 163 3.00 -0.15 -15.22
N PRO A 164 1.72 0.04 -14.90
CA PRO A 164 1.07 1.36 -14.81
C PRO A 164 1.51 2.19 -13.60
N VAL A 165 2.21 1.58 -12.65
CA VAL A 165 2.57 2.21 -11.36
C VAL A 165 3.29 3.55 -11.51
N PRO A 166 4.30 3.73 -12.40
CA PRO A 166 4.97 5.02 -12.54
C PRO A 166 4.04 6.17 -12.94
N ALA A 167 3.05 5.91 -13.81
CA ALA A 167 2.06 6.91 -14.22
C ALA A 167 1.15 7.29 -13.04
N VAL A 168 0.64 6.32 -12.30
CA VAL A 168 -0.17 6.55 -11.09
C VAL A 168 0.60 7.36 -10.05
N LEU A 169 1.86 7.03 -9.81
CA LEU A 169 2.72 7.78 -8.88
C LEU A 169 2.91 9.24 -9.33
N ALA A 170 3.14 9.47 -10.61
CA ALA A 170 3.32 10.82 -11.15
C ALA A 170 2.06 11.67 -10.97
N GLU A 171 0.87 11.13 -11.25
CA GLU A 171 -0.41 11.79 -11.06
C GLU A 171 -0.67 12.13 -9.58
N GLN A 172 -0.47 11.18 -8.68
CA GLN A 172 -0.65 11.41 -7.25
C GLN A 172 0.34 12.45 -6.71
N HIS A 173 1.60 12.42 -7.16
CA HIS A 173 2.59 13.42 -6.75
C HIS A 173 2.21 14.84 -7.19
N ALA A 174 1.66 15.03 -8.38
CA ALA A 174 1.16 16.34 -8.82
C ALA A 174 0.04 16.85 -7.88
N THR A 175 -0.83 15.96 -7.42
CA THR A 175 -1.88 16.28 -6.46
C THR A 175 -1.32 16.72 -5.10
N TRP A 176 -0.30 16.01 -4.58
CA TRP A 176 0.35 16.39 -3.31
C TRP A 176 1.07 17.73 -3.40
N ALA A 177 1.79 17.98 -4.51
CA ALA A 177 2.50 19.22 -4.73
C ALA A 177 1.54 20.43 -4.85
N ALA A 178 0.34 20.22 -5.36
CA ALA A 178 -0.69 21.24 -5.43
C ALA A 178 -1.31 21.57 -4.05
N ALA A 179 -1.49 20.53 -3.21
CA ALA A 179 -2.09 20.68 -1.89
C ALA A 179 -1.12 21.31 -0.86
N GLY A 180 0.20 21.16 -1.03
CA GLY A 180 1.23 21.67 -0.12
C GLY A 180 1.71 23.10 -0.41
N ARG A 181 1.11 23.81 -1.36
CA ARG A 181 1.42 25.24 -1.55
C ARG A 181 0.62 26.06 -0.53
N PRO A 182 1.26 26.79 0.41
CA PRO A 182 0.56 27.80 1.17
C PRO A 182 0.00 28.80 0.16
N GLY A 183 -1.30 29.04 0.25
CA GLY A 183 -1.96 30.02 -0.60
C GLY A 183 -1.19 31.33 -0.53
N GLY A 184 -0.65 31.77 -1.66
CA GLY A 184 -0.02 33.06 -1.80
C GLY A 184 -1.06 34.14 -1.51
N GLY A 185 -1.04 34.60 -0.27
CA GLY A 185 -1.75 35.80 0.13
C GLY A 185 -1.04 37.02 -0.47
N ASP A 186 -1.29 37.34 -1.73
CA ASP A 186 -1.09 38.67 -2.23
C ASP A 186 -2.15 39.59 -1.62
N GLY A 187 -1.82 40.15 -0.48
CA GLY A 187 -2.47 41.35 0.02
C GLY A 187 -1.80 42.57 -0.60
N PRO A 188 -2.50 43.42 -1.38
CA PRO A 188 -1.94 44.64 -1.82
C PRO A 188 -1.75 45.59 -0.62
N GLY A 189 -0.50 45.98 -0.39
CA GLY A 189 -0.17 47.03 0.56
C GLY A 189 -0.85 48.36 0.21
N ARG A 190 -1.34 48.98 1.25
CA ARG A 190 -1.43 50.46 1.38
C ARG A 190 -1.00 50.84 2.79
#